data_5e14af0ae7ea65531b57131ebe19e640
#
_entry.id   5e14af0ae7ea65531b57131ebe19e640
#
_cell.length_a   1.000
_cell.length_b   1.000
_cell.length_c   1.000
_cell.angle_alpha   90.00
_cell.angle_beta   90.00
_cell.angle_gamma   90.00
#
_symmetry.space_group_name_H-M   'P 1'
#
loop_
_entity.id
_entity.type
_entity.pdbx_description
1 polymer ?
#
loop_
_entity_poly.entity_id
_entity_poly.type
_entity_poly.pdbx_seq_one_letter_code
_entity_poly.pdbx_strand_id
1 'polypeptide(L)'
;MRSRYTGVKDAKGSEIYTGNTVKMHYFFLNGSPSGNSVWVDEAEVIGKVGKDWRGIFIKTKEGIKYYWKYYLQDPEAELEVL
;
A
#
# COMPACT_ATOMS: atom_id res chain seq x y z
N MET A 1 17.10 4.70 14.50
CA MET A 1 16.71 3.48 13.75
C MET A 1 17.10 3.67 12.30
N ARG A 2 17.73 2.68 11.71
CA ARG A 2 18.17 2.78 10.32
C ARG A 2 17.01 2.49 9.37
N SER A 3 16.83 3.34 8.37
CA SER A 3 15.93 3.06 7.26
C SER A 3 16.52 1.94 6.42
N ARG A 4 15.68 1.04 5.98
CA ARG A 4 16.08 -0.08 5.11
C ARG A 4 15.35 0.02 3.79
N TYR A 5 16.07 -0.26 2.72
CA TYR A 5 15.47 -0.36 1.41
C TYR A 5 14.52 -1.57 1.37
N THR A 6 13.29 -1.32 0.95
CA THR A 6 12.27 -2.38 0.88
C THR A 6 12.46 -3.32 -0.29
N GLY A 7 13.31 -2.97 -1.26
CA GLY A 7 13.43 -3.69 -2.51
C GLY A 7 12.41 -3.27 -3.56
N VAL A 8 11.58 -2.29 -3.25
CA VAL A 8 10.51 -1.83 -4.12
C VAL A 8 10.70 -0.36 -4.45
N LYS A 9 10.45 0.01 -5.70
CA LYS A 9 10.41 1.39 -6.16
C LYS A 9 8.98 1.83 -6.35
N ASP A 10 8.74 3.13 -6.25
CA ASP A 10 7.42 3.68 -6.52
C ASP A 10 7.19 3.81 -8.04
N ALA A 11 6.00 4.31 -8.41
CA ALA A 11 5.62 4.46 -9.81
C ALA A 11 6.55 5.41 -10.60
N LYS A 12 7.28 6.28 -9.90
CA LYS A 12 8.23 7.22 -10.52
C LYS A 12 9.66 6.71 -10.51
N GLY A 13 9.90 5.50 -10.00
CA GLY A 13 11.22 4.91 -9.90
C GLY A 13 12.01 5.28 -8.66
N SER A 14 11.40 5.94 -7.68
CA SER A 14 12.04 6.29 -6.41
C SER A 14 12.12 5.07 -5.51
N GLU A 15 13.27 4.84 -4.90
CA GLU A 15 13.45 3.75 -3.96
C GLU A 15 12.65 4.02 -2.67
N ILE A 16 11.97 2.99 -2.18
CA ILE A 16 11.15 3.10 -0.97
C ILE A 16 11.89 2.47 0.20
N TYR A 17 12.06 3.26 1.25
CA TYR A 17 12.74 2.84 2.49
C TYR A 17 11.74 2.80 3.64
N THR A 18 12.00 1.95 4.63
CA THR A 18 11.22 1.98 5.87
C THR A 18 11.34 3.37 6.50
N GLY A 19 10.23 3.88 7.01
CA GLY A 19 10.15 5.24 7.54
C GLY A 19 9.72 6.29 6.53
N ASN A 20 9.75 5.99 5.23
CA ASN A 20 9.20 6.90 4.23
C ASN A 20 7.69 7.04 4.40
N THR A 21 7.18 8.22 4.09
CA THR A 21 5.75 8.43 3.96
C THR A 21 5.38 8.20 2.50
N VAL A 22 4.44 7.30 2.28
CA VAL A 22 4.01 6.95 0.92
C VAL A 22 2.50 6.98 0.81
N LYS A 23 2.04 7.18 -0.41
CA LYS A 23 0.64 7.02 -0.78
C LYS A 23 0.49 5.70 -1.51
N MET A 24 -0.41 4.85 -1.03
CA MET A 24 -0.73 3.56 -1.61
C MET A 24 -2.10 3.65 -2.28
N HIS A 25 -2.14 3.27 -3.54
CA HIS A 25 -3.38 3.19 -4.30
C HIS A 25 -3.66 1.71 -4.57
N TYR A 26 -4.85 1.24 -4.21
CA TYR A 26 -5.19 -0.16 -4.42
C TYR A 26 -6.62 -0.31 -4.92
N PHE A 27 -6.88 -1.45 -5.53
CA PHE A 27 -8.18 -1.79 -6.09
C PHE A 27 -8.83 -2.89 -5.26
N PHE A 28 -10.14 -2.83 -5.15
CA PHE A 28 -10.90 -3.87 -4.47
C PHE A 28 -12.24 -4.10 -5.17
N LEU A 29 -12.79 -5.28 -4.96
CA LEU A 29 -14.11 -5.60 -5.49
C LEU A 29 -15.19 -5.08 -4.56
N ASN A 30 -16.17 -4.39 -5.15
CA ASN A 30 -17.33 -3.91 -4.43
C ASN A 30 -18.57 -4.45 -5.13
N GLY A 31 -19.68 -4.58 -4.42
CA GLY A 31 -20.89 -5.15 -4.99
C GLY A 31 -22.15 -4.61 -4.36
N SER A 32 -23.27 -4.76 -5.07
CA SER A 32 -24.55 -4.36 -4.53
C SER A 32 -24.99 -5.31 -3.41
N PRO A 33 -25.81 -4.85 -2.45
CA PRO A 33 -26.35 -5.74 -1.41
C PRO A 33 -27.16 -6.93 -1.96
N SER A 34 -27.72 -6.79 -3.15
CA SER A 34 -28.46 -7.87 -3.82
C SER A 34 -27.55 -8.90 -4.48
N GLY A 35 -26.27 -8.61 -4.63
CA GLY A 35 -25.32 -9.48 -5.30
C GLY A 35 -25.43 -9.50 -6.82
N ASN A 36 -26.24 -8.62 -7.40
CA ASN A 36 -26.49 -8.60 -8.85
C ASN A 36 -25.45 -7.83 -9.65
N SER A 37 -24.65 -7.00 -8.99
CA SER A 37 -23.63 -6.18 -9.65
C SER A 37 -22.36 -6.21 -8.83
N VAL A 38 -21.24 -6.42 -9.52
CA VAL A 38 -19.91 -6.35 -8.92
C VAL A 38 -19.06 -5.44 -9.80
N TRP A 39 -18.36 -4.53 -9.16
CA TRP A 39 -17.44 -3.61 -9.87
C TRP A 39 -16.14 -3.47 -9.12
N VAL A 40 -15.12 -3.00 -9.83
CA VAL A 40 -13.82 -2.67 -9.22
C VAL A 40 -13.88 -1.25 -8.72
N ASP A 41 -13.56 -1.06 -7.46
CA ASP A 41 -13.43 0.25 -6.85
C ASP A 41 -11.99 0.47 -6.45
N GLU A 42 -11.64 1.70 -6.08
CA GLU A 42 -10.27 2.05 -5.73
C GLU A 42 -10.22 2.87 -4.46
N ALA A 43 -9.10 2.80 -3.77
CA ALA A 43 -8.88 3.57 -2.56
C ALA A 43 -7.41 3.99 -2.45
N GLU A 44 -7.18 5.07 -1.70
CA GLU A 44 -5.84 5.56 -1.42
C GLU A 44 -5.61 5.61 0.09
N VAL A 45 -4.40 5.25 0.49
CA VAL A 45 -3.99 5.26 1.89
C VAL A 45 -2.63 5.94 1.97
N ILE A 46 -2.48 6.84 2.93
CA ILE A 46 -1.21 7.51 3.20
C ILE A 46 -0.70 7.07 4.57
N GLY A 47 0.55 6.66 4.63
CA GLY A 47 1.14 6.23 5.88
C GLY A 47 2.64 6.01 5.76
N LYS A 48 3.22 5.55 6.86
CA LYS A 48 4.66 5.26 6.93
C LYS A 48 4.94 3.81 6.63
N VAL A 49 5.99 3.59 5.86
CA VAL A 49 6.44 2.25 5.51
C VAL A 49 7.14 1.60 6.69
N GLY A 50 6.77 0.37 6.99
CA GLY A 50 7.42 -0.45 7.98
C GLY A 50 7.54 -1.89 7.52
N LYS A 51 8.23 -2.70 8.30
CA LYS A 51 8.41 -4.12 8.00
C LYS A 51 8.38 -4.91 9.30
N ASP A 52 7.65 -6.00 9.28
CA ASP A 52 7.63 -6.96 10.38
C ASP A 52 7.71 -8.40 9.82
N TRP A 53 7.48 -9.40 10.68
CA TRP A 53 7.54 -10.81 10.26
C TRP A 53 6.50 -11.18 9.20
N ARG A 54 5.43 -10.39 9.06
CA ARG A 54 4.40 -10.61 8.03
C ARG A 54 4.76 -9.98 6.69
N GLY A 55 5.75 -9.09 6.67
CA GLY A 55 6.20 -8.40 5.48
C GLY A 55 6.14 -6.89 5.59
N ILE A 56 6.10 -6.24 4.45
CA ILE A 56 6.13 -4.78 4.35
C ILE A 56 4.71 -4.24 4.44
N PHE A 57 4.53 -3.16 5.17
CA PHE A 57 3.23 -2.53 5.37
C PHE A 57 3.32 -1.01 5.34
N ILE A 58 2.16 -0.37 5.21
CA ILE A 58 1.98 1.05 5.45
C ILE A 58 1.14 1.21 6.70
N LYS A 59 1.61 2.00 7.64
CA LYS A 59 0.91 2.27 8.89
C LYS A 59 0.34 3.68 8.86
N THR A 60 -0.99 3.80 8.97
CA THR A 60 -1.67 5.08 8.98
C THR A 60 -1.55 5.80 10.31
N LYS A 61 -2.02 7.05 10.39
CA LYS A 61 -2.09 7.82 11.64
C LYS A 61 -2.87 7.09 12.73
N GLU A 62 -3.91 6.38 12.33
CA GLU A 62 -4.77 5.64 13.24
C GLU A 62 -4.13 4.35 13.75
N GLY A 63 -2.96 4.00 13.22
CA GLY A 63 -2.25 2.78 13.59
C GLY A 63 -2.67 1.55 12.82
N ILE A 64 -3.46 1.72 11.76
CA ILE A 64 -3.90 0.61 10.92
C ILE A 64 -2.78 0.25 9.96
N LYS A 65 -2.46 -1.06 9.88
CA LYS A 65 -1.42 -1.57 9.00
C LYS A 65 -2.03 -2.18 7.75
N TYR A 66 -1.57 -1.73 6.59
CA TYR A 66 -1.96 -2.27 5.30
C TYR A 66 -0.75 -2.99 4.72
N TYR A 67 -0.78 -4.33 4.74
CA TYR A 67 0.33 -5.14 4.23
C TYR A 67 0.26 -5.21 2.72
N TRP A 68 1.35 -4.88 2.04
CA TRP A 68 1.40 -4.79 0.58
C TRP A 68 0.96 -6.08 -0.09
N LYS A 69 1.36 -7.22 0.43
CA LYS A 69 1.03 -8.53 -0.17
C LYS A 69 -0.48 -8.81 -0.24
N TYR A 70 -1.29 -8.13 0.57
CA TYR A 70 -2.73 -8.31 0.56
C TYR A 70 -3.46 -7.30 -0.30
N TYR A 71 -2.87 -6.16 -0.57
CA TYR A 71 -3.53 -5.04 -1.22
C TYR A 71 -2.95 -4.70 -2.59
N LEU A 72 -1.67 -4.99 -2.85
CA LEU A 72 -0.99 -4.58 -4.05
C LEU A 72 -0.59 -5.79 -4.89
N GLN A 73 -0.94 -5.78 -6.17
CA GLN A 73 -0.47 -6.76 -7.15
C GLN A 73 0.87 -6.34 -7.73
N ASP A 74 1.00 -5.04 -8.02
CA ASP A 74 2.25 -4.45 -8.51
C ASP A 74 2.59 -3.24 -7.65
N PRO A 75 3.37 -3.45 -6.56
CA PRO A 75 3.72 -2.34 -5.66
C PRO A 75 4.43 -1.19 -6.36
N GLU A 76 5.24 -1.49 -7.38
CA GLU A 76 6.00 -0.45 -8.09
C GLU A 76 5.10 0.49 -8.87
N ALA A 77 3.93 0.03 -9.30
CA ALA A 77 2.97 0.85 -10.05
C ALA A 77 2.00 1.61 -9.15
N GLU A 78 1.83 1.18 -7.91
CA GLU A 78 0.74 1.67 -7.06
C GLU A 78 1.18 2.46 -5.83
N LEU A 79 2.47 2.67 -5.68
CA LEU A 79 3.03 3.43 -4.57
C LEU A 79 3.66 4.73 -5.06
N GLU A 80 3.59 5.75 -4.22
CA GLU A 80 4.24 7.03 -4.48
C GLU A 80 4.86 7.56 -3.19
N VAL A 81 6.17 7.81 -3.22
CA VAL A 81 6.86 8.45 -2.09
C VAL A 81 6.47 9.92 -2.03
N LEU A 82 6.02 10.35 -0.88
CA LEU A 82 5.61 11.74 -0.66
C LEU A 82 6.73 12.59 -0.09
#